data_af277181d1dc0ffa644801ffdd299116
#
_entry.id   af277181d1dc0ffa644801ffdd299116
#
_cell.length_a   1.000
_cell.length_b   1.000
_cell.length_c   1.000
_cell.angle_alpha   90.00
_cell.angle_beta   90.00
_cell.angle_gamma   90.00
#
_symmetry.space_group_name_H-M   'P 1'
#
loop_
_entity.id
_entity.type
_entity.pdbx_description
1 polymer ?
#
loop_
_entity_poly.entity_id
_entity_poly.type
_entity_poly.pdbx_seq_one_letter_code
_entity_poly.pdbx_strand_id
1 'polypeptide(L)'
;MGTVNPRTTAIVVGAGIGGLAAAGVLRRIGVDVHVHERATELRAAGSGLSVMTNAVNALASLGITLPLEEHGRAIEVFTIMDRRGRVIREQPLPEISERLGARCVNISRAALQRVLVEAAGDIPLSLGTTATGYRTDDDGVTVHFDDGSSARGDILIGADGFGSAVRRQLAGPEESRDSGYVCWLALAPFDHPRLRPGYVGHYWGRGQRFGLIDIGHGHYYWWGTKNMEAARSRDWKGDKGEIVRAYAGWAEEVREIIRRTPEEDILAVPSHDRAFLERWGDGPVTLLGDAAHPMLTSLGQGAGMAIEDAVVLAHALARSPHDPRAALRAYEDQRRTRARTMVTASRRLSDLEQLENPIARTLRDTFFRLAPKSVLARQLESALAFPAPAGPVTGTDSRAPMPRSE
;
A
#
# COMPACT_ATOMS: atom_id res chain seq x y z
N MET A 1 -14.24 30.38 32.78
CA MET A 1 -13.06 29.52 32.52
C MET A 1 -13.57 28.33 31.75
N GLY A 2 -13.45 28.36 30.42
CA GLY A 2 -13.83 27.21 29.59
C GLY A 2 -12.81 26.10 29.81
N THR A 3 -13.27 24.94 30.24
CA THR A 3 -12.48 23.72 30.30
C THR A 3 -12.02 23.38 28.89
N VAL A 4 -10.71 23.45 28.64
CA VAL A 4 -10.09 22.92 27.41
C VAL A 4 -10.42 21.43 27.43
N ASN A 5 -11.20 20.99 26.45
CA ASN A 5 -11.50 19.57 26.26
C ASN A 5 -10.17 18.85 26.05
N PRO A 6 -9.81 17.80 26.79
CA PRO A 6 -8.56 17.08 26.58
C PRO A 6 -8.55 16.58 25.15
N ARG A 7 -7.48 16.89 24.39
CA ARG A 7 -7.28 16.37 23.03
C ARG A 7 -7.11 14.86 23.10
N THR A 8 -7.83 14.13 22.25
CA THR A 8 -7.61 12.68 22.11
C THR A 8 -6.17 12.40 21.77
N THR A 9 -5.52 11.48 22.49
CA THR A 9 -4.16 11.01 22.26
C THR A 9 -4.17 9.67 21.55
N ALA A 10 -3.45 9.55 20.45
CA ALA A 10 -3.37 8.35 19.64
C ALA A 10 -1.95 7.79 19.59
N ILE A 11 -1.78 6.53 19.96
CA ILE A 11 -0.54 5.78 19.70
C ILE A 11 -0.68 5.06 18.37
N VAL A 12 0.24 5.30 17.45
CA VAL A 12 0.33 4.61 16.16
C VAL A 12 1.56 3.69 16.19
N VAL A 13 1.35 2.40 16.02
CA VAL A 13 2.44 1.43 15.92
C VAL A 13 2.69 1.12 14.46
N GLY A 14 3.90 1.48 13.98
CA GLY A 14 4.36 1.33 12.62
C GLY A 14 4.41 2.66 11.84
N ALA A 15 5.58 3.03 11.31
CA ALA A 15 5.81 4.18 10.42
C ALA A 15 5.87 3.78 8.94
N GLY A 16 5.11 2.76 8.53
CA GLY A 16 4.84 2.47 7.14
C GLY A 16 3.92 3.51 6.50
N ILE A 17 3.56 3.32 5.23
CA ILE A 17 2.69 4.26 4.48
C ILE A 17 1.38 4.51 5.22
N GLY A 18 0.73 3.45 5.74
CA GLY A 18 -0.53 3.57 6.47
C GLY A 18 -0.40 4.33 7.78
N GLY A 19 0.64 4.03 8.59
CA GLY A 19 0.86 4.69 9.88
C GLY A 19 1.23 6.16 9.74
N LEU A 20 2.08 6.52 8.77
CA LEU A 20 2.43 7.90 8.49
C LEU A 20 1.24 8.69 7.91
N ALA A 21 0.46 8.08 7.01
CA ALA A 21 -0.78 8.68 6.54
C ALA A 21 -1.76 8.93 7.71
N ALA A 22 -1.95 7.92 8.59
CA ALA A 22 -2.79 8.06 9.77
C ALA A 22 -2.30 9.19 10.68
N ALA A 23 -1.01 9.26 10.97
CA ALA A 23 -0.44 10.30 11.79
C ALA A 23 -0.70 11.71 11.21
N GLY A 24 -0.47 11.89 9.91
CA GLY A 24 -0.70 13.18 9.24
C GLY A 24 -2.18 13.60 9.27
N VAL A 25 -3.10 12.70 8.91
CA VAL A 25 -4.53 13.04 8.87
C VAL A 25 -5.14 13.23 10.26
N LEU A 26 -4.69 12.47 11.26
CA LEU A 26 -5.16 12.58 12.64
C LEU A 26 -4.70 13.90 13.27
N ARG A 27 -3.44 14.28 13.06
CA ARG A 27 -2.95 15.58 13.50
C ARG A 27 -3.75 16.73 12.90
N ARG A 28 -4.11 16.64 11.62
CA ARG A 28 -4.89 17.69 10.94
C ARG A 28 -6.27 17.91 11.54
N ILE A 29 -6.86 16.89 12.15
CA ILE A 29 -8.13 17.01 12.88
C ILE A 29 -7.95 17.32 14.38
N GLY A 30 -6.74 17.58 14.85
CA GLY A 30 -6.44 18.01 16.22
C GLY A 30 -6.22 16.87 17.21
N VAL A 31 -6.05 15.63 16.75
CA VAL A 31 -5.62 14.51 17.59
C VAL A 31 -4.13 14.63 17.90
N ASP A 32 -3.73 14.38 19.12
CA ASP A 32 -2.33 14.30 19.54
C ASP A 32 -1.80 12.90 19.20
N VAL A 33 -0.77 12.81 18.35
CA VAL A 33 -0.31 11.53 17.78
C VAL A 33 1.14 11.29 18.11
N HIS A 34 1.45 10.08 18.56
CA HIS A 34 2.81 9.57 18.70
C HIS A 34 2.97 8.29 17.87
N VAL A 35 3.97 8.26 16.99
CA VAL A 35 4.29 7.10 16.13
C VAL A 35 5.47 6.35 16.69
N HIS A 36 5.35 5.02 16.77
CA HIS A 36 6.43 4.10 17.19
C HIS A 36 6.76 3.15 16.03
N GLU A 37 8.04 3.05 15.68
CA GLU A 37 8.53 2.23 14.59
C GLU A 37 9.71 1.36 15.05
N ARG A 38 9.66 0.06 14.68
CA ARG A 38 10.72 -0.91 15.02
C ARG A 38 12.05 -0.66 14.32
N ALA A 39 12.00 -0.10 13.11
CA ALA A 39 13.21 0.23 12.38
C ALA A 39 13.95 1.39 13.04
N THR A 40 15.28 1.31 13.07
CA THR A 40 16.15 2.37 13.62
C THR A 40 16.26 3.59 12.70
N GLU A 41 15.80 3.45 11.47
CA GLU A 41 15.71 4.52 10.49
C GLU A 41 14.55 4.26 9.52
N LEU A 42 13.97 5.32 8.96
CA LEU A 42 12.95 5.22 7.93
C LEU A 42 13.61 4.82 6.61
N ARG A 43 13.87 3.53 6.46
CA ARG A 43 14.33 2.93 5.19
C ARG A 43 13.18 2.24 4.51
N ALA A 44 12.85 2.68 3.33
CA ALA A 44 12.07 1.86 2.43
C ALA A 44 13.06 1.04 1.59
N ALA A 45 13.06 -0.28 1.77
CA ALA A 45 13.79 -1.20 0.91
C ALA A 45 13.53 -0.87 -0.57
N GLY A 46 14.49 -1.16 -1.44
CA GLY A 46 14.50 -0.82 -2.88
C GLY A 46 13.29 -1.32 -3.66
N SER A 47 12.13 -0.77 -3.38
CA SER A 47 10.86 -1.08 -4.05
C SER A 47 10.14 0.18 -4.49
N GLY A 48 9.33 0.04 -5.54
CA GLY A 48 8.42 1.07 -6.04
C GLY A 48 6.96 0.65 -5.83
N LEU A 49 6.08 1.59 -6.04
CA LEU A 49 4.63 1.38 -6.02
C LEU A 49 3.93 2.46 -6.84
N SER A 50 2.65 2.25 -7.08
CA SER A 50 1.78 3.27 -7.66
C SER A 50 0.87 3.83 -6.58
N VAL A 51 0.87 5.14 -6.40
CA VAL A 51 -0.16 5.86 -5.65
C VAL A 51 -1.31 6.13 -6.59
N MET A 52 -2.40 5.41 -6.39
CA MET A 52 -3.56 5.45 -7.27
C MET A 52 -4.51 6.59 -6.88
N THR A 53 -5.40 6.96 -7.80
CA THR A 53 -6.38 8.05 -7.67
C THR A 53 -7.19 8.01 -6.37
N ASN A 54 -7.59 6.82 -5.92
CA ASN A 54 -8.32 6.66 -4.65
C ASN A 54 -7.55 7.20 -3.44
N ALA A 55 -6.24 6.94 -3.37
CA ALA A 55 -5.39 7.42 -2.29
C ALA A 55 -5.21 8.94 -2.35
N VAL A 56 -5.00 9.50 -3.56
CA VAL A 56 -4.85 10.94 -3.76
C VAL A 56 -6.13 11.67 -3.38
N ASN A 57 -7.29 11.20 -3.87
CA ASN A 57 -8.59 11.79 -3.55
C ASN A 57 -8.96 11.65 -2.07
N ALA A 58 -8.57 10.55 -1.43
CA ALA A 58 -8.77 10.37 -0.01
C ALA A 58 -8.05 11.47 0.79
N LEU A 59 -6.76 11.69 0.56
CA LEU A 59 -6.00 12.74 1.22
C LEU A 59 -6.53 14.15 0.89
N ALA A 60 -6.89 14.39 -0.38
CA ALA A 60 -7.46 15.66 -0.83
C ALA A 60 -8.78 15.99 -0.11
N SER A 61 -9.59 15.00 0.29
CA SER A 61 -10.82 15.20 1.07
C SER A 61 -10.59 15.83 2.45
N LEU A 62 -9.36 15.72 2.96
CA LEU A 62 -8.91 16.39 4.19
C LEU A 62 -7.99 17.60 3.91
N GLY A 63 -7.94 18.08 2.67
CA GLY A 63 -7.10 19.19 2.25
C GLY A 63 -5.60 18.90 2.28
N ILE A 64 -5.19 17.62 2.12
CA ILE A 64 -3.80 17.22 2.04
C ILE A 64 -3.46 16.92 0.59
N THR A 65 -2.51 17.69 0.05
CA THR A 65 -1.95 17.49 -1.29
C THR A 65 -0.50 17.10 -1.15
N LEU A 66 -0.12 15.95 -1.75
CA LEU A 66 1.25 15.48 -1.76
C LEU A 66 1.92 15.81 -3.10
N PRO A 67 3.18 16.29 -3.12
CA PRO A 67 3.93 16.62 -4.34
C PRO A 67 4.44 15.33 -5.04
N LEU A 68 3.53 14.40 -5.37
CA LEU A 68 3.89 13.07 -5.84
C LEU A 68 4.63 13.09 -7.18
N GLU A 69 4.25 14.00 -8.10
CA GLU A 69 4.87 14.07 -9.44
C GLU A 69 6.28 14.69 -9.40
N GLU A 70 6.62 15.44 -8.34
CA GLU A 70 7.99 15.94 -8.12
C GLU A 70 8.96 14.82 -7.73
N HIS A 71 8.45 13.77 -7.10
CA HIS A 71 9.22 12.65 -6.56
C HIS A 71 8.99 11.32 -7.27
N GLY A 72 8.13 11.30 -8.27
CA GLY A 72 7.73 10.14 -9.02
C GLY A 72 7.38 10.46 -10.47
N ARG A 73 6.60 9.59 -11.11
CA ARG A 73 6.16 9.74 -12.49
C ARG A 73 4.68 9.45 -12.62
N ALA A 74 3.91 10.38 -13.17
CA ALA A 74 2.52 10.14 -13.52
C ALA A 74 2.41 8.99 -14.54
N ILE A 75 1.39 8.16 -14.38
CA ILE A 75 1.14 7.04 -15.29
C ILE A 75 0.47 7.58 -16.56
N GLU A 76 1.16 7.41 -17.69
CA GLU A 76 0.67 7.82 -19.01
C GLU A 76 0.21 6.64 -19.87
N VAL A 77 0.73 5.45 -19.58
CA VAL A 77 0.35 4.23 -20.29
C VAL A 77 0.42 3.02 -19.39
N PHE A 78 -0.62 2.19 -19.44
CA PHE A 78 -0.64 0.92 -18.75
C PHE A 78 -0.98 -0.21 -19.74
N THR A 79 -0.03 -1.11 -19.97
CA THR A 79 -0.17 -2.17 -20.96
C THR A 79 0.01 -3.55 -20.34
N ILE A 80 -0.91 -4.45 -20.64
CA ILE A 80 -0.79 -5.89 -20.37
C ILE A 80 -0.28 -6.58 -21.64
N MET A 81 0.76 -7.37 -21.52
CA MET A 81 1.45 -8.01 -22.64
C MET A 81 1.68 -9.50 -22.37
N ASP A 82 1.93 -10.25 -23.43
CA ASP A 82 2.49 -11.58 -23.30
C ASP A 82 4.01 -11.50 -22.98
N ARG A 83 4.61 -12.63 -22.63
CA ARG A 83 6.04 -12.69 -22.26
C ARG A 83 6.98 -12.18 -23.34
N ARG A 84 6.54 -12.05 -24.60
CA ARG A 84 7.33 -11.54 -25.74
C ARG A 84 7.12 -10.05 -25.99
N GLY A 85 6.33 -9.35 -25.16
CA GLY A 85 6.00 -7.95 -25.32
C GLY A 85 4.89 -7.68 -26.34
N ARG A 86 4.15 -8.70 -26.80
CA ARG A 86 3.00 -8.47 -27.68
C ARG A 86 1.81 -8.06 -26.82
N VAL A 87 1.20 -6.94 -27.19
CA VAL A 87 0.09 -6.34 -26.45
C VAL A 87 -1.11 -7.29 -26.40
N ILE A 88 -1.57 -7.58 -25.21
CA ILE A 88 -2.84 -8.23 -24.92
C ILE A 88 -3.90 -7.15 -24.75
N ARG A 89 -3.61 -6.12 -23.92
CA ARG A 89 -4.54 -5.02 -23.66
C ARG A 89 -3.80 -3.78 -23.19
N GLU A 90 -4.23 -2.62 -23.65
CA GLU A 90 -3.94 -1.32 -23.05
C GLU A 90 -5.10 -0.93 -22.12
N GLN A 91 -4.76 -0.59 -20.89
CA GLN A 91 -5.74 -0.24 -19.84
C GLN A 91 -6.01 1.26 -19.89
N PRO A 92 -7.28 1.70 -19.82
CA PRO A 92 -7.66 3.12 -19.85
C PRO A 92 -7.45 3.79 -18.48
N LEU A 93 -6.29 3.54 -17.83
CA LEU A 93 -6.00 4.06 -16.50
C LEU A 93 -5.86 5.59 -16.49
N PRO A 94 -5.13 6.22 -17.45
CA PRO A 94 -5.01 7.68 -17.46
C PRO A 94 -6.38 8.37 -17.60
N GLU A 95 -7.20 7.93 -18.53
CA GLU A 95 -8.52 8.52 -18.80
C GLU A 95 -9.48 8.34 -17.61
N ILE A 96 -9.39 7.21 -16.89
CA ILE A 96 -10.19 6.97 -15.70
C ILE A 96 -9.69 7.89 -14.57
N SER A 97 -8.38 8.01 -14.40
CA SER A 97 -7.76 8.85 -13.37
C SER A 97 -8.17 10.32 -13.54
N GLU A 98 -8.14 10.84 -14.77
CA GLU A 98 -8.58 12.20 -15.09
C GLU A 98 -10.06 12.42 -14.74
N ARG A 99 -10.95 11.48 -15.13
CA ARG A 99 -12.38 11.56 -14.78
C ARG A 99 -12.62 11.53 -13.28
N LEU A 100 -11.79 10.82 -12.53
CA LEU A 100 -11.85 10.75 -11.05
C LEU A 100 -11.16 11.93 -10.37
N GLY A 101 -10.54 12.84 -11.12
CA GLY A 101 -10.01 14.11 -10.64
C GLY A 101 -8.59 14.07 -10.09
N ALA A 102 -7.88 12.93 -10.18
CA ALA A 102 -6.48 12.85 -9.73
C ALA A 102 -5.69 11.82 -10.54
N ARG A 103 -4.45 12.13 -10.87
CA ARG A 103 -3.55 11.24 -11.60
C ARG A 103 -2.99 10.15 -10.70
N CYS A 104 -2.79 8.96 -11.25
CA CYS A 104 -1.99 7.92 -10.62
C CYS A 104 -0.50 8.20 -10.82
N VAL A 105 0.30 8.02 -9.79
CA VAL A 105 1.75 8.31 -9.82
C VAL A 105 2.55 7.11 -9.35
N ASN A 106 3.51 6.66 -10.16
CA ASN A 106 4.51 5.71 -9.77
C ASN A 106 5.63 6.41 -8.99
N ILE A 107 6.04 5.85 -7.88
CA ILE A 107 7.02 6.47 -6.99
C ILE A 107 7.82 5.39 -6.25
N SER A 108 9.05 5.69 -5.85
CA SER A 108 9.76 4.81 -4.93
C SER A 108 9.08 4.83 -3.55
N ARG A 109 9.09 3.68 -2.85
CA ARG A 109 8.52 3.60 -1.51
C ARG A 109 9.20 4.56 -0.54
N ALA A 110 10.52 4.75 -0.67
CA ALA A 110 11.30 5.70 0.11
C ALA A 110 10.83 7.16 -0.11
N ALA A 111 10.61 7.54 -1.36
CA ALA A 111 10.14 8.89 -1.68
C ALA A 111 8.73 9.13 -1.13
N LEU A 112 7.81 8.18 -1.29
CA LEU A 112 6.46 8.31 -0.71
C LEU A 112 6.51 8.42 0.81
N GLN A 113 7.36 7.64 1.47
CA GLN A 113 7.51 7.70 2.93
C GLN A 113 8.00 9.09 3.37
N ARG A 114 9.01 9.66 2.69
CA ARG A 114 9.49 11.03 2.97
C ARG A 114 8.39 12.07 2.80
N VAL A 115 7.69 12.03 1.68
CA VAL A 115 6.58 12.96 1.39
C VAL A 115 5.47 12.87 2.45
N LEU A 116 5.18 11.68 2.95
CA LEU A 116 4.20 11.49 4.02
C LEU A 116 4.69 12.03 5.38
N VAL A 117 5.98 11.86 5.69
CA VAL A 117 6.59 12.46 6.91
C VAL A 117 6.53 13.97 6.83
N GLU A 118 6.91 14.57 5.71
CA GLU A 118 6.85 16.03 5.50
C GLU A 118 5.41 16.53 5.62
N ALA A 119 4.45 15.86 5.02
CA ALA A 119 3.03 16.22 5.10
C ALA A 119 2.45 16.07 6.52
N ALA A 120 2.95 15.10 7.31
CA ALA A 120 2.58 14.93 8.70
C ALA A 120 3.15 16.03 9.60
N GLY A 121 4.24 16.68 9.17
CA GLY A 121 4.92 17.75 9.91
C GLY A 121 5.61 17.21 11.17
N ASP A 122 5.74 18.07 12.18
CA ASP A 122 6.45 17.77 13.41
C ASP A 122 5.59 16.88 14.34
N ILE A 123 5.61 15.58 14.09
CA ILE A 123 4.97 14.56 14.94
C ILE A 123 6.03 13.81 15.75
N PRO A 124 5.78 13.47 17.02
CA PRO A 124 6.61 12.58 17.79
C PRO A 124 6.76 11.23 17.09
N LEU A 125 7.99 10.87 16.73
CA LEU A 125 8.34 9.63 16.05
C LEU A 125 9.49 8.94 16.82
N SER A 126 9.18 7.81 17.46
CA SER A 126 10.15 6.97 18.15
C SER A 126 10.57 5.83 17.23
N LEU A 127 11.83 5.84 16.78
CA LEU A 127 12.44 4.77 15.99
C LEU A 127 13.13 3.74 16.90
N GLY A 128 13.33 2.52 16.41
CA GLY A 128 13.97 1.43 17.16
C GLY A 128 13.09 0.88 18.29
N THR A 129 11.78 1.11 18.28
CA THR A 129 10.84 0.65 19.31
C THR A 129 9.89 -0.39 18.74
N THR A 130 10.04 -1.65 19.16
CA THR A 130 9.19 -2.76 18.71
C THR A 130 8.07 -3.01 19.71
N ALA A 131 6.82 -2.83 19.28
CA ALA A 131 5.68 -3.15 20.12
C ALA A 131 5.60 -4.67 20.38
N THR A 132 5.52 -5.05 21.66
CA THR A 132 5.40 -6.44 22.11
C THR A 132 3.99 -6.82 22.50
N GLY A 133 3.16 -5.83 22.87
CA GLY A 133 1.77 -6.01 23.22
C GLY A 133 1.17 -4.73 23.79
N TYR A 134 -0.07 -4.82 24.25
CA TYR A 134 -0.79 -3.70 24.87
C TYR A 134 -1.71 -4.17 26.01
N ARG A 135 -2.09 -3.23 26.86
CA ARG A 135 -3.14 -3.40 27.88
C ARG A 135 -4.17 -2.29 27.75
N THR A 136 -5.43 -2.61 27.94
CA THR A 136 -6.54 -1.65 27.94
C THR A 136 -7.15 -1.55 29.32
N ASP A 137 -7.63 -0.36 29.65
CA ASP A 137 -8.42 -0.08 30.85
C ASP A 137 -9.58 0.88 30.47
N ASP A 138 -10.30 1.36 31.48
CA ASP A 138 -11.43 2.27 31.28
C ASP A 138 -11.00 3.62 30.68
N ASP A 139 -9.76 4.04 30.95
CA ASP A 139 -9.22 5.35 30.56
C ASP A 139 -8.38 5.32 29.28
N GLY A 140 -8.14 4.15 28.66
CA GLY A 140 -7.36 4.11 27.42
C GLY A 140 -6.57 2.82 27.17
N VAL A 141 -5.39 2.97 26.58
CA VAL A 141 -4.51 1.86 26.21
C VAL A 141 -3.04 2.18 26.52
N THR A 142 -2.33 1.20 27.04
CA THR A 142 -0.87 1.25 27.23
C THR A 142 -0.20 0.22 26.32
N VAL A 143 0.69 0.68 25.45
CA VAL A 143 1.53 -0.16 24.57
C VAL A 143 2.87 -0.42 25.24
N HIS A 144 3.35 -1.66 25.17
CA HIS A 144 4.64 -2.08 25.73
C HIS A 144 5.62 -2.35 24.59
N PHE A 145 6.88 -1.97 24.79
CA PHE A 145 7.95 -2.13 23.82
C PHE A 145 9.03 -3.11 24.29
N ASP A 146 9.84 -3.60 23.37
CA ASP A 146 10.91 -4.58 23.61
C ASP A 146 12.07 -4.04 24.45
N ASP A 147 12.27 -2.72 24.49
CA ASP A 147 13.24 -2.02 25.34
C ASP A 147 12.78 -1.83 26.80
N GLY A 148 11.59 -2.35 27.13
CA GLY A 148 10.97 -2.20 28.46
C GLY A 148 10.20 -0.90 28.66
N SER A 149 10.23 0.01 27.72
CA SER A 149 9.44 1.25 27.76
C SER A 149 7.95 1.00 27.47
N SER A 150 7.13 2.01 27.72
CA SER A 150 5.71 1.97 27.39
C SER A 150 5.20 3.36 27.00
N ALA A 151 4.11 3.39 26.20
CA ALA A 151 3.39 4.60 25.83
C ALA A 151 1.91 4.46 26.16
N ARG A 152 1.29 5.53 26.69
CA ARG A 152 -0.14 5.56 27.01
C ARG A 152 -0.86 6.56 26.10
N GLY A 153 -2.07 6.18 25.67
CA GLY A 153 -2.98 7.02 24.88
C GLY A 153 -4.42 6.62 25.09
N ASP A 154 -5.33 7.45 24.55
CA ASP A 154 -6.76 7.15 24.54
C ASP A 154 -7.10 6.05 23.53
N ILE A 155 -6.36 5.99 22.41
CA ILE A 155 -6.55 4.99 21.36
C ILE A 155 -5.21 4.45 20.84
N LEU A 156 -5.25 3.18 20.36
CA LEU A 156 -4.15 2.49 19.70
C LEU A 156 -4.53 2.15 18.26
N ILE A 157 -3.67 2.53 17.32
CA ILE A 157 -3.78 2.19 15.91
C ILE A 157 -2.63 1.26 15.55
N GLY A 158 -2.93 -0.03 15.34
CA GLY A 158 -1.97 -1.02 14.84
C GLY A 158 -1.81 -0.88 13.33
N ALA A 159 -0.72 -0.23 12.90
CA ALA A 159 -0.32 -0.05 11.50
C ALA A 159 1.02 -0.74 11.20
N ASP A 160 1.35 -1.78 11.98
CA ASP A 160 2.62 -2.50 12.05
C ASP A 160 2.75 -3.62 11.01
N GLY A 161 1.92 -3.58 9.97
CA GLY A 161 2.04 -4.34 8.76
C GLY A 161 1.69 -5.82 8.90
N PHE A 162 2.17 -6.65 7.96
CA PHE A 162 1.84 -8.07 7.88
C PHE A 162 2.16 -8.86 9.15
N GLY A 163 3.27 -8.52 9.83
CA GLY A 163 3.72 -9.15 11.08
C GLY A 163 3.16 -8.53 12.35
N SER A 164 2.03 -7.82 12.27
CA SER A 164 1.46 -7.02 13.36
C SER A 164 1.40 -7.75 14.70
N ALA A 165 2.02 -7.15 15.71
CA ALA A 165 1.92 -7.58 17.10
C ALA A 165 0.55 -7.23 17.68
N VAL A 166 0.00 -6.08 17.29
CA VAL A 166 -1.34 -5.64 17.71
C VAL A 166 -2.40 -6.61 17.20
N ARG A 167 -2.34 -7.00 15.90
CA ARG A 167 -3.25 -8.01 15.34
C ARG A 167 -3.14 -9.35 16.04
N ARG A 168 -1.92 -9.82 16.27
CA ARG A 168 -1.67 -11.12 16.92
C ARG A 168 -2.27 -11.18 18.32
N GLN A 169 -2.22 -10.09 19.08
CA GLN A 169 -2.86 -10.02 20.39
C GLN A 169 -4.38 -9.94 20.29
N LEU A 170 -4.92 -9.21 19.31
CA LEU A 170 -6.36 -9.02 19.10
C LEU A 170 -7.05 -10.30 18.59
N ALA A 171 -6.47 -10.97 17.61
CA ALA A 171 -7.08 -12.07 16.87
C ALA A 171 -6.52 -13.45 17.21
N GLY A 172 -5.43 -13.50 17.98
CA GLY A 172 -4.67 -14.72 18.22
C GLY A 172 -3.67 -15.02 17.09
N PRO A 173 -2.95 -16.15 17.20
CA PRO A 173 -2.02 -16.58 16.16
C PRO A 173 -2.79 -17.00 14.90
N GLU A 174 -2.33 -16.53 13.74
CA GLU A 174 -2.91 -16.85 12.44
C GLU A 174 -1.83 -17.33 11.48
N GLU A 175 -2.13 -18.36 10.70
CA GLU A 175 -1.25 -18.82 9.64
C GLU A 175 -1.30 -17.89 8.42
N SER A 176 -0.15 -17.68 7.80
CA SER A 176 -0.09 -17.03 6.49
C SER A 176 -0.50 -18.02 5.39
N ARG A 177 -1.25 -17.54 4.41
CA ARG A 177 -1.59 -18.31 3.21
C ARG A 177 -0.57 -18.02 2.12
N ASP A 178 0.26 -18.99 1.83
CA ASP A 178 1.22 -18.92 0.73
C ASP A 178 0.48 -18.86 -0.62
N SER A 179 0.99 -18.10 -1.55
CA SER A 179 0.43 -18.00 -2.90
C SER A 179 1.12 -18.88 -3.94
N GLY A 180 2.11 -19.67 -3.53
CA GLY A 180 2.77 -20.64 -4.39
C GLY A 180 3.73 -20.03 -5.41
N TYR A 181 4.27 -18.84 -5.15
CA TYR A 181 5.31 -18.22 -5.99
C TYR A 181 6.24 -17.32 -5.19
N VAL A 182 7.47 -17.19 -5.66
CA VAL A 182 8.42 -16.17 -5.19
C VAL A 182 8.24 -14.88 -5.99
N CYS A 183 8.52 -13.74 -5.37
CA CYS A 183 8.61 -12.45 -6.05
C CYS A 183 10.02 -11.87 -5.88
N TRP A 184 10.68 -11.58 -6.99
CA TRP A 184 11.92 -10.80 -7.03
C TRP A 184 11.58 -9.37 -7.42
N LEU A 185 12.25 -8.42 -6.81
CA LEU A 185 11.98 -7.00 -7.08
C LEU A 185 13.23 -6.14 -6.89
N ALA A 186 13.35 -5.08 -7.66
CA ALA A 186 14.41 -4.10 -7.51
C ALA A 186 14.04 -2.74 -8.11
N LEU A 187 14.78 -1.72 -7.70
CA LEU A 187 14.89 -0.43 -8.37
C LEU A 187 16.20 -0.41 -9.16
N ALA A 188 16.15 0.06 -10.39
CA ALA A 188 17.35 0.20 -11.21
C ALA A 188 17.32 1.46 -12.08
N PRO A 189 18.45 2.13 -12.31
CA PRO A 189 18.59 3.08 -13.40
C PRO A 189 18.37 2.34 -14.72
N PHE A 190 17.44 2.81 -15.54
CA PHE A 190 17.11 2.12 -16.78
C PHE A 190 16.57 3.08 -17.83
N ASP A 191 16.98 2.86 -19.05
CA ASP A 191 16.47 3.49 -20.25
C ASP A 191 16.40 2.46 -21.35
N HIS A 192 15.31 2.47 -22.15
CA HIS A 192 15.13 1.52 -23.24
C HIS A 192 14.21 2.13 -24.32
N PRO A 193 14.52 2.01 -25.62
CA PRO A 193 13.78 2.66 -26.71
C PRO A 193 12.30 2.30 -26.82
N ARG A 194 11.88 1.16 -26.25
CA ARG A 194 10.48 0.73 -26.23
C ARG A 194 9.67 1.30 -25.08
N LEU A 195 10.32 1.96 -24.12
CA LEU A 195 9.67 2.50 -22.94
C LEU A 195 9.45 4.00 -23.11
N ARG A 196 8.24 4.44 -22.87
CA ARG A 196 7.87 5.85 -22.88
C ARG A 196 7.80 6.39 -21.44
N PRO A 197 7.98 7.69 -21.23
CA PRO A 197 7.73 8.27 -19.91
C PRO A 197 6.34 7.90 -19.37
N GLY A 198 6.25 7.62 -18.07
CA GLY A 198 5.01 7.19 -17.44
C GLY A 198 4.56 5.76 -17.76
N TYR A 199 5.49 4.92 -18.19
CA TYR A 199 5.21 3.54 -18.58
C TYR A 199 4.88 2.63 -17.39
N VAL A 200 3.82 1.82 -17.57
CA VAL A 200 3.48 0.66 -16.75
C VAL A 200 3.27 -0.54 -17.67
N GLY A 201 4.10 -1.54 -17.52
CA GLY A 201 4.02 -2.79 -18.29
C GLY A 201 3.86 -4.01 -17.40
N HIS A 202 2.81 -4.80 -17.64
CA HIS A 202 2.61 -6.11 -17.05
C HIS A 202 2.76 -7.18 -18.11
N TYR A 203 3.73 -8.06 -17.95
CA TYR A 203 4.03 -9.16 -18.86
C TYR A 203 3.61 -10.48 -18.24
N TRP A 204 2.78 -11.25 -18.96
CA TRP A 204 2.24 -12.52 -18.48
C TRP A 204 2.85 -13.72 -19.20
N GLY A 205 3.32 -14.67 -18.42
CA GLY A 205 3.95 -15.89 -18.88
C GLY A 205 3.24 -17.18 -18.39
N ARG A 206 3.98 -18.25 -18.31
CA ARG A 206 3.55 -19.53 -17.74
C ARG A 206 4.00 -19.64 -16.29
N GLY A 207 3.07 -19.54 -15.34
CA GLY A 207 3.39 -19.55 -13.92
C GLY A 207 4.38 -18.44 -13.54
N GLN A 208 4.38 -17.36 -14.31
CA GLN A 208 5.32 -16.24 -14.19
C GLN A 208 4.68 -14.97 -14.70
N ARG A 209 4.98 -13.87 -14.05
CA ARG A 209 4.70 -12.51 -14.55
C ARG A 209 5.90 -11.62 -14.31
N PHE A 210 5.95 -10.53 -15.03
CA PHE A 210 6.92 -9.46 -14.82
C PHE A 210 6.20 -8.13 -14.87
N GLY A 211 6.55 -7.22 -13.98
CA GLY A 211 6.09 -5.84 -14.02
C GLY A 211 7.27 -4.90 -14.15
N LEU A 212 7.07 -3.84 -14.90
CA LEU A 212 8.06 -2.80 -15.16
C LEU A 212 7.37 -1.45 -15.15
N ILE A 213 7.75 -0.56 -14.24
CA ILE A 213 7.14 0.76 -14.10
C ILE A 213 8.18 1.86 -14.01
N ASP A 214 7.96 2.93 -14.77
CA ASP A 214 8.72 4.17 -14.68
C ASP A 214 8.36 4.91 -13.39
N ILE A 215 9.33 5.08 -12.49
CA ILE A 215 9.16 5.81 -11.21
C ILE A 215 9.76 7.22 -11.25
N GLY A 216 10.13 7.69 -12.43
CA GLY A 216 10.76 9.00 -12.62
C GLY A 216 12.27 8.99 -12.38
N HIS A 217 12.91 10.13 -12.69
CA HIS A 217 14.32 10.39 -12.47
C HIS A 217 15.28 9.35 -13.11
N GLY A 218 14.87 8.75 -14.24
CA GLY A 218 15.66 7.74 -14.95
C GLY A 218 15.69 6.37 -14.26
N HIS A 219 14.79 6.13 -13.30
CA HIS A 219 14.69 4.87 -12.57
C HIS A 219 13.41 4.11 -12.88
N TYR A 220 13.54 2.80 -12.92
CA TYR A 220 12.44 1.88 -13.05
C TYR A 220 12.37 0.96 -11.83
N TYR A 221 11.16 0.66 -11.40
CA TYR A 221 10.88 -0.43 -10.49
C TYR A 221 10.40 -1.63 -11.30
N TRP A 222 10.98 -2.78 -11.04
CA TRP A 222 10.54 -4.03 -11.62
C TRP A 222 10.27 -5.09 -10.55
N TRP A 223 9.34 -5.98 -10.86
CA TRP A 223 9.14 -7.20 -10.11
C TRP A 223 8.94 -8.36 -11.07
N GLY A 224 9.46 -9.52 -10.69
CA GLY A 224 9.28 -10.77 -11.42
C GLY A 224 8.77 -11.84 -10.49
N THR A 225 7.79 -12.64 -10.90
CA THR A 225 7.29 -13.77 -10.12
C THR A 225 7.50 -15.08 -10.83
N LYS A 226 7.64 -16.15 -10.05
CA LYS A 226 7.74 -17.52 -10.57
C LYS A 226 7.06 -18.45 -9.59
N ASN A 227 6.17 -19.33 -10.12
CA ASN A 227 5.57 -20.39 -9.33
C ASN A 227 6.68 -21.25 -8.71
N MET A 228 6.53 -21.49 -7.42
CA MET A 228 7.52 -22.18 -6.62
C MET A 228 6.83 -22.78 -5.40
N GLU A 229 7.28 -23.96 -4.95
CA GLU A 229 6.81 -24.55 -3.71
C GLU A 229 6.99 -23.58 -2.52
N ALA A 230 6.02 -23.55 -1.62
CA ALA A 230 5.94 -22.59 -0.51
C ALA A 230 7.22 -22.58 0.36
N ALA A 231 7.75 -23.75 0.72
CA ALA A 231 8.96 -23.85 1.53
C ALA A 231 10.17 -23.21 0.82
N ARG A 232 10.33 -23.52 -0.48
CA ARG A 232 11.40 -22.95 -1.31
C ARG A 232 11.23 -21.46 -1.54
N SER A 233 9.99 -20.99 -1.72
CA SER A 233 9.67 -19.58 -1.91
C SER A 233 10.02 -18.74 -0.67
N ARG A 234 9.75 -19.27 0.52
CA ARG A 234 10.05 -18.58 1.79
C ARG A 234 11.54 -18.44 2.07
N ASP A 235 12.29 -19.47 1.74
CA ASP A 235 13.74 -19.53 1.98
C ASP A 235 14.54 -19.52 0.67
N TRP A 236 14.07 -18.77 -0.32
CA TRP A 236 14.79 -18.68 -1.60
C TRP A 236 16.23 -18.23 -1.39
N LYS A 237 17.16 -19.08 -1.81
CA LYS A 237 18.62 -18.88 -1.72
C LYS A 237 19.25 -18.99 -3.11
N GLY A 238 18.48 -18.74 -4.17
CA GLY A 238 19.00 -18.71 -5.51
C GLY A 238 19.81 -17.45 -5.78
N ASP A 239 20.40 -17.40 -6.96
CA ASP A 239 21.22 -16.31 -7.45
C ASP A 239 20.51 -15.54 -8.59
N LYS A 240 21.06 -14.41 -8.98
CA LYS A 240 20.60 -13.65 -10.15
C LYS A 240 20.58 -14.51 -11.43
N GLY A 241 21.46 -15.50 -11.55
CA GLY A 241 21.49 -16.45 -12.67
C GLY A 241 20.20 -17.26 -12.77
N GLU A 242 19.57 -17.65 -11.63
CA GLU A 242 18.25 -18.30 -11.64
C GLU A 242 17.19 -17.36 -12.23
N ILE A 243 17.21 -16.09 -11.86
CA ILE A 243 16.26 -15.08 -12.38
C ILE A 243 16.47 -14.88 -13.89
N VAL A 244 17.71 -14.71 -14.33
CA VAL A 244 18.05 -14.60 -15.77
C VAL A 244 17.54 -15.80 -16.55
N ARG A 245 17.74 -17.03 -16.04
CA ARG A 245 17.23 -18.26 -16.69
C ARG A 245 15.69 -18.31 -16.70
N ALA A 246 15.03 -17.86 -15.63
CA ALA A 246 13.57 -17.85 -15.54
C ALA A 246 12.93 -16.94 -16.60
N TYR A 247 13.58 -15.83 -16.92
CA TYR A 247 13.12 -14.86 -17.92
C TYR A 247 13.82 -14.97 -19.28
N ALA A 248 14.54 -16.06 -19.55
CA ALA A 248 15.10 -16.32 -20.86
C ALA A 248 13.99 -16.38 -21.94
N GLY A 249 14.19 -15.65 -23.06
CA GLY A 249 13.20 -15.58 -24.16
C GLY A 249 11.98 -14.69 -23.88
N TRP A 250 12.00 -13.88 -22.81
CA TRP A 250 11.05 -12.81 -22.60
C TRP A 250 11.39 -11.56 -23.43
N ALA A 251 10.54 -10.55 -23.38
CA ALA A 251 10.76 -9.27 -24.06
C ALA A 251 12.14 -8.71 -23.73
N GLU A 252 12.72 -7.93 -24.65
CA GLU A 252 14.09 -7.46 -24.57
C GLU A 252 14.30 -6.58 -23.33
N GLU A 253 13.39 -5.62 -23.11
CA GLU A 253 13.39 -4.71 -21.97
C GLU A 253 13.37 -5.45 -20.63
N VAL A 254 12.62 -6.56 -20.54
CA VAL A 254 12.57 -7.42 -19.33
C VAL A 254 13.93 -8.08 -19.07
N ARG A 255 14.52 -8.66 -20.10
CA ARG A 255 15.83 -9.32 -19.98
C ARG A 255 16.95 -8.34 -19.69
N GLU A 256 16.86 -7.17 -20.28
CA GLU A 256 17.88 -6.15 -20.14
C GLU A 256 17.89 -5.50 -18.78
N ILE A 257 16.74 -5.14 -18.22
CA ILE A 257 16.69 -4.57 -16.86
C ILE A 257 17.19 -5.58 -15.83
N ILE A 258 16.82 -6.88 -15.92
CA ILE A 258 17.34 -7.92 -15.03
C ILE A 258 18.87 -8.00 -15.12
N ARG A 259 19.44 -7.97 -16.34
CA ARG A 259 20.89 -8.03 -16.52
C ARG A 259 21.62 -6.81 -15.96
N ARG A 260 21.03 -5.61 -16.11
CA ARG A 260 21.62 -4.35 -15.63
C ARG A 260 21.50 -4.15 -14.12
N THR A 261 20.50 -4.76 -13.48
CA THR A 261 20.32 -4.65 -12.01
C THR A 261 21.43 -5.40 -11.29
N PRO A 262 22.19 -4.78 -10.37
CA PRO A 262 23.13 -5.47 -9.48
C PRO A 262 22.42 -6.56 -8.66
N GLU A 263 23.14 -7.66 -8.37
CA GLU A 263 22.54 -8.79 -7.63
C GLU A 263 22.16 -8.40 -6.21
N GLU A 264 22.98 -7.59 -5.58
CA GLU A 264 22.79 -7.05 -4.23
C GLU A 264 21.56 -6.15 -4.09
N ASP A 265 21.07 -5.57 -5.18
CA ASP A 265 19.87 -4.73 -5.20
C ASP A 265 18.59 -5.54 -5.41
N ILE A 266 18.71 -6.84 -5.73
CA ILE A 266 17.54 -7.70 -5.96
C ILE A 266 17.05 -8.28 -4.64
N LEU A 267 15.85 -7.92 -4.27
CA LEU A 267 15.17 -8.49 -3.11
C LEU A 267 14.30 -9.68 -3.54
N ALA A 268 14.39 -10.77 -2.82
CA ALA A 268 13.45 -11.88 -2.94
C ALA A 268 12.47 -11.84 -1.77
N VAL A 269 11.18 -11.81 -2.08
CA VAL A 269 10.12 -11.78 -1.07
C VAL A 269 9.15 -12.94 -1.30
N PRO A 270 8.77 -13.68 -0.25
CA PRO A 270 7.73 -14.67 -0.36
C PRO A 270 6.39 -13.98 -0.58
N SER A 271 5.56 -14.55 -1.44
CA SER A 271 4.23 -14.01 -1.69
C SER A 271 3.20 -14.73 -0.83
N HIS A 272 2.61 -14.00 0.09
CA HIS A 272 1.61 -14.53 1.01
C HIS A 272 0.60 -13.47 1.42
N ASP A 273 -0.58 -13.90 1.81
CA ASP A 273 -1.61 -13.10 2.47
C ASP A 273 -2.13 -13.81 3.72
N ARG A 274 -3.21 -13.31 4.29
CA ARG A 274 -3.95 -13.95 5.40
C ARG A 274 -5.42 -14.11 5.05
N ALA A 275 -6.12 -14.96 5.77
CA ALA A 275 -7.57 -14.94 5.77
C ALA A 275 -8.07 -13.53 6.17
N PHE A 276 -9.17 -13.11 5.58
CA PHE A 276 -9.74 -11.81 5.90
C PHE A 276 -10.18 -11.78 7.37
N LEU A 277 -9.72 -10.78 8.12
CA LEU A 277 -10.07 -10.61 9.52
C LEU A 277 -11.43 -9.91 9.63
N GLU A 278 -12.36 -10.49 10.39
CA GLU A 278 -13.70 -9.94 10.55
C GLU A 278 -13.78 -8.84 11.61
N ARG A 279 -12.95 -8.92 12.64
CA ARG A 279 -12.88 -7.98 13.73
C ARG A 279 -11.52 -7.28 13.74
N TRP A 280 -11.52 -5.98 13.48
CA TRP A 280 -10.29 -5.19 13.40
C TRP A 280 -9.91 -4.51 14.69
N GLY A 281 -10.76 -4.52 15.70
CA GLY A 281 -10.46 -3.85 16.94
C GLY A 281 -11.34 -4.28 18.10
N ASP A 282 -10.96 -3.80 19.30
CA ASP A 282 -11.67 -3.97 20.54
C ASP A 282 -11.40 -2.78 21.47
N GLY A 283 -12.48 -2.25 22.11
CA GLY A 283 -12.33 -1.09 22.98
C GLY A 283 -11.59 0.07 22.30
N PRO A 284 -10.47 0.54 22.88
CA PRO A 284 -9.67 1.65 22.35
C PRO A 284 -8.68 1.25 21.25
N VAL A 285 -8.70 0.01 20.77
CA VAL A 285 -7.73 -0.53 19.79
C VAL A 285 -8.38 -0.73 18.45
N THR A 286 -7.66 -0.40 17.37
CA THR A 286 -8.02 -0.74 15.99
C THR A 286 -6.80 -1.08 15.15
N LEU A 287 -7.01 -1.76 14.01
CA LEU A 287 -6.00 -2.07 13.00
C LEU A 287 -6.20 -1.23 11.74
N LEU A 288 -5.09 -1.02 10.99
CA LEU A 288 -5.07 -0.24 9.75
C LEU A 288 -4.10 -0.87 8.73
N GLY A 289 -4.48 -0.81 7.45
CA GLY A 289 -3.64 -1.29 6.34
C GLY A 289 -3.33 -2.78 6.42
N ASP A 290 -2.09 -3.19 6.15
CA ASP A 290 -1.69 -4.61 6.13
C ASP A 290 -1.82 -5.30 7.50
N ALA A 291 -1.90 -4.57 8.61
CA ALA A 291 -2.23 -5.15 9.91
C ALA A 291 -3.69 -5.64 9.94
N ALA A 292 -4.61 -4.94 9.28
CA ALA A 292 -6.02 -5.30 9.20
C ALA A 292 -6.33 -6.26 8.03
N HIS A 293 -5.82 -5.96 6.82
CA HIS A 293 -6.20 -6.63 5.57
C HIS A 293 -5.03 -6.84 4.61
N PRO A 294 -4.00 -7.62 5.01
CA PRO A 294 -2.88 -7.90 4.12
C PRO A 294 -3.35 -8.56 2.83
N MET A 295 -2.85 -8.09 1.70
CA MET A 295 -3.28 -8.54 0.37
C MET A 295 -2.10 -8.82 -0.55
N LEU A 296 -2.31 -9.66 -1.56
CA LEU A 296 -1.35 -9.87 -2.64
C LEU A 296 -1.20 -8.59 -3.48
N THR A 297 -0.07 -8.45 -4.14
CA THR A 297 0.30 -7.20 -4.84
C THR A 297 -0.36 -7.01 -6.21
N SER A 298 -1.16 -7.96 -6.69
CA SER A 298 -1.67 -7.99 -8.08
C SER A 298 -2.51 -6.78 -8.48
N LEU A 299 -3.27 -6.20 -7.56
CA LEU A 299 -4.02 -4.97 -7.83
C LEU A 299 -3.23 -3.68 -7.59
N GLY A 300 -2.06 -3.74 -6.96
CA GLY A 300 -1.29 -2.55 -6.59
C GLY A 300 -1.99 -1.62 -5.58
N GLN A 301 -2.99 -2.13 -4.82
CA GLN A 301 -3.87 -1.31 -3.98
C GLN A 301 -3.50 -1.27 -2.50
N GLY A 302 -2.53 -2.05 -2.01
CA GLY A 302 -2.23 -2.15 -0.58
C GLY A 302 -1.97 -0.79 0.08
N ALA A 303 -1.08 0.01 -0.50
CA ALA A 303 -0.76 1.36 0.00
C ALA A 303 -1.96 2.31 -0.12
N GLY A 304 -2.70 2.26 -1.24
CA GLY A 304 -3.89 3.08 -1.45
C GLY A 304 -4.98 2.76 -0.43
N MET A 305 -5.21 1.49 -0.13
CA MET A 305 -6.17 1.06 0.88
C MET A 305 -5.78 1.52 2.29
N ALA A 306 -4.49 1.47 2.65
CA ALA A 306 -4.02 1.97 3.94
C ALA A 306 -4.18 3.50 4.08
N ILE A 307 -3.99 4.25 2.99
CA ILE A 307 -4.26 5.70 2.97
C ILE A 307 -5.76 5.98 3.10
N GLU A 308 -6.61 5.24 2.37
CA GLU A 308 -8.07 5.36 2.53
C GLU A 308 -8.50 5.07 3.98
N ASP A 309 -7.93 4.02 4.60
CA ASP A 309 -8.22 3.68 5.99
C ASP A 309 -7.91 4.85 6.93
N ALA A 310 -6.72 5.45 6.78
CA ALA A 310 -6.30 6.59 7.58
C ALA A 310 -7.28 7.76 7.48
N VAL A 311 -7.73 8.08 6.27
CA VAL A 311 -8.67 9.17 6.03
C VAL A 311 -10.05 8.86 6.60
N VAL A 312 -10.57 7.64 6.41
CA VAL A 312 -11.88 7.24 6.97
C VAL A 312 -11.84 7.22 8.50
N LEU A 313 -10.74 6.77 9.10
CA LEU A 313 -10.51 6.84 10.54
C LEU A 313 -10.56 8.28 11.06
N ALA A 314 -9.87 9.20 10.38
CA ALA A 314 -9.90 10.62 10.75
C ALA A 314 -11.31 11.21 10.65
N HIS A 315 -12.06 10.89 9.59
CA HIS A 315 -13.47 11.31 9.48
C HIS A 315 -14.34 10.74 10.58
N ALA A 316 -14.15 9.49 10.99
CA ALA A 316 -14.93 8.87 12.07
C ALA A 316 -14.65 9.54 13.43
N LEU A 317 -13.36 9.79 13.73
CA LEU A 317 -12.96 10.49 14.96
C LEU A 317 -13.46 11.95 14.99
N ALA A 318 -13.38 12.67 13.88
CA ALA A 318 -13.88 14.03 13.79
C ALA A 318 -15.41 14.14 14.03
N ARG A 319 -16.17 13.10 13.70
CA ARG A 319 -17.63 13.04 13.93
C ARG A 319 -18.02 12.65 15.35
N SER A 320 -17.17 11.93 16.03
CA SER A 320 -17.41 11.44 17.39
C SER A 320 -16.26 11.84 18.32
N PRO A 321 -15.98 13.14 18.49
CA PRO A 321 -14.79 13.60 19.22
C PRO A 321 -14.85 13.28 20.73
N HIS A 322 -16.04 12.96 21.26
CA HIS A 322 -16.25 12.62 22.67
C HIS A 322 -16.34 11.11 22.93
N ASP A 323 -16.36 10.31 21.85
CA ASP A 323 -16.38 8.83 21.94
C ASP A 323 -15.45 8.23 20.87
N PRO A 324 -14.14 8.28 21.10
CA PRO A 324 -13.18 7.73 20.17
C PRO A 324 -13.33 6.22 19.98
N ARG A 325 -13.83 5.47 20.98
CA ARG A 325 -14.05 4.02 20.85
C ARG A 325 -15.17 3.72 19.84
N ALA A 326 -16.28 4.45 19.89
CA ALA A 326 -17.36 4.33 18.90
C ALA A 326 -16.88 4.78 17.51
N ALA A 327 -16.03 5.81 17.42
CA ALA A 327 -15.44 6.26 16.18
C ALA A 327 -14.58 5.16 15.52
N LEU A 328 -13.77 4.41 16.30
CA LEU A 328 -12.99 3.28 15.79
C LEU A 328 -13.90 2.19 15.18
N ARG A 329 -15.00 1.85 15.84
CA ARG A 329 -15.97 0.85 15.30
C ARG A 329 -16.63 1.35 14.02
N ALA A 330 -17.03 2.63 13.96
CA ALA A 330 -17.62 3.26 12.78
C ALA A 330 -16.64 3.26 11.59
N TYR A 331 -15.35 3.51 11.83
CA TYR A 331 -14.29 3.37 10.84
C TYR A 331 -14.23 1.93 10.28
N GLU A 332 -14.14 0.94 11.15
CA GLU A 332 -14.06 -0.47 10.77
C GLU A 332 -15.26 -0.93 9.95
N ASP A 333 -16.46 -0.55 10.34
CA ASP A 333 -17.70 -0.89 9.62
C ASP A 333 -17.71 -0.31 8.21
N GLN A 334 -17.25 0.92 8.03
CA GLN A 334 -17.16 1.56 6.73
C GLN A 334 -16.12 0.90 5.81
N ARG A 335 -15.01 0.38 6.39
CA ARG A 335 -13.87 -0.12 5.61
C ARG A 335 -13.94 -1.60 5.26
N ARG A 336 -14.50 -2.45 6.14
CA ARG A 336 -14.44 -3.92 6.01
C ARG A 336 -14.93 -4.45 4.67
N THR A 337 -16.08 -3.99 4.19
CA THR A 337 -16.64 -4.48 2.91
C THR A 337 -15.72 -4.17 1.72
N ARG A 338 -15.21 -2.94 1.65
CA ARG A 338 -14.28 -2.54 0.58
C ARG A 338 -12.95 -3.29 0.67
N ALA A 339 -12.39 -3.39 1.87
CA ALA A 339 -11.14 -4.12 2.08
C ALA A 339 -11.28 -5.60 1.70
N ARG A 340 -12.37 -6.26 2.11
CA ARG A 340 -12.66 -7.65 1.71
C ARG A 340 -12.74 -7.81 0.18
N THR A 341 -13.41 -6.88 -0.48
CA THR A 341 -13.52 -6.87 -1.95
C THR A 341 -12.14 -6.79 -2.60
N MET A 342 -11.28 -5.88 -2.12
CA MET A 342 -9.94 -5.69 -2.67
C MET A 342 -9.00 -6.87 -2.40
N VAL A 343 -9.01 -7.41 -1.18
CA VAL A 343 -8.24 -8.62 -0.82
C VAL A 343 -8.64 -9.80 -1.70
N THR A 344 -9.95 -10.03 -1.86
CA THR A 344 -10.46 -11.14 -2.69
C THR A 344 -10.14 -10.95 -4.17
N ALA A 345 -10.31 -9.74 -4.69
CA ALA A 345 -10.02 -9.42 -6.09
C ALA A 345 -8.52 -9.54 -6.39
N SER A 346 -7.65 -9.09 -5.45
CA SER A 346 -6.20 -9.21 -5.60
C SER A 346 -5.74 -10.67 -5.66
N ARG A 347 -6.30 -11.54 -4.81
CA ARG A 347 -5.99 -12.98 -4.85
C ARG A 347 -6.47 -13.61 -6.16
N ARG A 348 -7.71 -13.35 -6.59
CA ARG A 348 -8.24 -13.88 -7.86
C ARG A 348 -7.40 -13.44 -9.06
N LEU A 349 -6.99 -12.17 -9.08
CA LEU A 349 -6.13 -11.69 -10.16
C LEU A 349 -4.75 -12.36 -10.10
N SER A 350 -4.19 -12.54 -8.91
CA SER A 350 -2.93 -13.26 -8.73
C SER A 350 -3.01 -14.69 -9.29
N ASP A 351 -4.08 -15.42 -8.98
CA ASP A 351 -4.29 -16.77 -9.49
C ASP A 351 -4.37 -16.79 -11.04
N LEU A 352 -5.03 -15.81 -11.64
CA LEU A 352 -5.09 -15.65 -13.11
C LEU A 352 -3.72 -15.31 -13.71
N GLU A 353 -2.94 -14.47 -13.09
CA GLU A 353 -1.61 -14.07 -13.56
C GLU A 353 -0.61 -15.23 -13.52
N GLN A 354 -0.77 -16.16 -12.57
CA GLN A 354 0.13 -17.28 -12.31
C GLN A 354 -0.30 -18.61 -12.96
N LEU A 355 -1.25 -18.57 -13.92
CA LEU A 355 -1.69 -19.76 -14.63
C LEU A 355 -0.56 -20.46 -15.40
N GLU A 356 -0.46 -21.78 -15.29
CA GLU A 356 0.49 -22.62 -16.03
C GLU A 356 -0.14 -23.36 -17.20
N ASN A 357 -1.39 -23.80 -17.04
CA ASN A 357 -2.11 -24.55 -18.06
C ASN A 357 -2.22 -23.72 -19.37
N PRO A 358 -1.74 -24.24 -20.52
CA PRO A 358 -1.69 -23.49 -21.77
C PRO A 358 -3.08 -23.11 -22.29
N ILE A 359 -4.09 -23.95 -22.11
CA ILE A 359 -5.47 -23.67 -22.54
C ILE A 359 -6.04 -22.53 -21.68
N ALA A 360 -5.92 -22.62 -20.36
CA ALA A 360 -6.41 -21.60 -19.44
C ALA A 360 -5.75 -20.23 -19.71
N ARG A 361 -4.45 -20.23 -19.99
CA ARG A 361 -3.72 -19.00 -20.37
C ARG A 361 -4.23 -18.42 -21.69
N THR A 362 -4.46 -19.26 -22.69
CA THR A 362 -5.00 -18.79 -23.98
C THR A 362 -6.40 -18.21 -23.80
N LEU A 363 -7.24 -18.84 -23.00
CA LEU A 363 -8.59 -18.33 -22.67
C LEU A 363 -8.51 -17.01 -21.92
N ARG A 364 -7.62 -16.89 -20.92
CA ARG A 364 -7.35 -15.64 -20.19
C ARG A 364 -6.95 -14.50 -21.15
N ASP A 365 -5.91 -14.76 -21.95
CA ASP A 365 -5.37 -13.74 -22.86
C ASP A 365 -6.41 -13.33 -23.92
N THR A 366 -7.20 -14.28 -24.41
CA THR A 366 -8.31 -14.03 -25.35
C THR A 366 -9.41 -13.22 -24.67
N PHE A 367 -9.79 -13.56 -23.44
CA PHE A 367 -10.78 -12.80 -22.67
C PHE A 367 -10.33 -11.34 -22.51
N PHE A 368 -9.11 -11.10 -22.03
CA PHE A 368 -8.61 -9.74 -21.85
C PHE A 368 -8.52 -8.97 -23.18
N ARG A 369 -8.19 -9.66 -24.28
CA ARG A 369 -8.12 -9.05 -25.62
C ARG A 369 -9.49 -8.68 -26.16
N LEU A 370 -10.50 -9.52 -25.98
CA LEU A 370 -11.84 -9.38 -26.57
C LEU A 370 -12.87 -8.73 -25.63
N ALA A 371 -12.64 -8.71 -24.33
CA ALA A 371 -13.58 -8.13 -23.37
C ALA A 371 -13.90 -6.66 -23.74
N PRO A 372 -15.18 -6.25 -23.67
CA PRO A 372 -15.57 -4.88 -23.92
C PRO A 372 -14.78 -3.90 -23.04
N LYS A 373 -14.29 -2.81 -23.64
CA LYS A 373 -13.55 -1.78 -22.91
C LYS A 373 -14.31 -1.28 -21.67
N SER A 374 -15.62 -1.12 -21.80
CA SER A 374 -16.48 -0.64 -20.71
C SER A 374 -16.56 -1.59 -19.50
N VAL A 375 -16.44 -2.90 -19.71
CA VAL A 375 -16.47 -3.87 -18.59
C VAL A 375 -15.21 -3.76 -17.74
N LEU A 376 -14.05 -3.80 -18.39
CA LEU A 376 -12.77 -3.67 -17.70
C LEU A 376 -12.57 -2.28 -17.10
N ALA A 377 -13.01 -1.23 -17.80
CA ALA A 377 -12.97 0.14 -17.30
C ALA A 377 -13.80 0.31 -16.02
N ARG A 378 -15.01 -0.26 -15.93
CA ARG A 378 -15.84 -0.19 -14.72
C ARG A 378 -15.18 -0.88 -13.53
N GLN A 379 -14.55 -2.03 -13.74
CA GLN A 379 -13.84 -2.73 -12.65
C GLN A 379 -12.67 -1.89 -12.14
N LEU A 380 -11.87 -1.33 -13.06
CA LEU A 380 -10.76 -0.47 -12.72
C LEU A 380 -11.24 0.81 -12.03
N GLU A 381 -12.27 1.46 -12.56
CA GLU A 381 -12.87 2.66 -11.98
C GLU A 381 -13.40 2.41 -10.56
N SER A 382 -14.07 1.27 -10.33
CA SER A 382 -14.51 0.87 -8.97
C SER A 382 -13.36 0.71 -7.98
N ALA A 383 -12.21 0.22 -8.42
CA ALA A 383 -11.02 0.10 -7.60
C ALA A 383 -10.36 1.46 -7.31
N LEU A 384 -10.40 2.38 -8.28
CA LEU A 384 -9.77 3.71 -8.23
C LEU A 384 -10.65 4.78 -7.58
N ALA A 385 -11.96 4.58 -7.52
CA ALA A 385 -12.86 5.51 -6.87
C ALA A 385 -12.69 5.46 -5.35
N PHE A 386 -12.58 6.62 -4.72
CA PHE A 386 -12.66 6.75 -3.26
C PHE A 386 -14.08 7.12 -2.87
N PRO A 387 -14.81 6.24 -2.17
CA PRO A 387 -16.11 6.59 -1.61
C PRO A 387 -15.91 7.51 -0.40
N ALA A 388 -15.79 8.80 -0.66
CA ALA A 388 -15.57 9.79 0.39
C ALA A 388 -16.66 9.68 1.48
N PRO A 389 -16.29 9.67 2.78
CA PRO A 389 -17.26 9.70 3.85
C PRO A 389 -18.14 10.96 3.76
N ALA A 390 -19.46 10.82 3.96
CA ALA A 390 -20.37 11.95 3.82
C ALA A 390 -20.17 13.01 4.92
N GLY A 391 -20.20 14.29 4.56
CA GLY A 391 -20.17 15.45 5.46
C GLY A 391 -18.80 16.07 5.69
N PRO A 392 -18.76 17.37 6.03
CA PRO A 392 -17.53 18.10 6.29
C PRO A 392 -16.84 17.60 7.57
N VAL A 393 -15.51 17.61 7.59
CA VAL A 393 -14.72 17.45 8.82
C VAL A 393 -14.69 18.80 9.52
N THR A 394 -15.44 18.94 10.61
CA THR A 394 -15.38 20.12 11.48
C THR A 394 -14.15 20.01 12.37
N GLY A 395 -13.17 20.89 12.20
CA GLY A 395 -11.93 20.90 13.00
C GLY A 395 -10.67 21.25 12.24
N THR A 396 -10.76 21.58 10.96
CA THR A 396 -9.60 22.07 10.22
C THR A 396 -9.25 23.47 10.68
N ASP A 397 -8.24 23.58 11.55
CA ASP A 397 -7.64 24.87 11.87
C ASP A 397 -6.97 25.42 10.59
N SER A 398 -7.59 26.43 9.99
CA SER A 398 -7.12 27.08 8.74
C SER A 398 -5.85 27.90 8.93
N ARG A 399 -5.15 27.76 10.05
CA ARG A 399 -3.97 28.54 10.43
C ARG A 399 -2.67 27.75 10.33
N ALA A 400 -2.38 27.16 9.18
CA ALA A 400 -1.00 26.88 8.83
C ALA A 400 -0.50 28.01 7.93
N PRO A 401 0.51 28.81 8.32
CA PRO A 401 1.08 29.81 7.44
C PRO A 401 1.76 29.12 6.26
N MET A 402 1.40 29.54 5.05
CA MET A 402 2.17 29.23 3.84
C MET A 402 3.61 29.72 4.04
N PRO A 403 4.64 28.95 3.73
CA PRO A 403 6.00 29.46 3.70
C PRO A 403 6.07 30.56 2.64
N ARG A 404 6.53 31.72 3.03
CA ARG A 404 6.80 32.85 2.12
C ARG A 404 7.99 32.41 1.24
N SER A 405 7.78 32.45 -0.06
CA SER A 405 8.85 32.40 -1.06
C SER A 405 9.76 33.63 -0.87
N GLU A 406 11.01 33.41 -0.53
CA GLU A 406 12.13 34.28 -0.86
C GLU A 406 13.03 33.58 -1.89
#